data_0630d6621dada582844f98d90afaba3e
#
_entry.id   0630d6621dada582844f98d90afaba3e
#
_cell.length_a   1.000
_cell.length_b   1.000
_cell.length_c   1.000
_cell.angle_alpha   90.00
_cell.angle_beta   90.00
_cell.angle_gamma   90.00
#
_symmetry.space_group_name_H-M   'P 1'
#
loop_
_entity.id
_entity.type
_entity.pdbx_description
1 polymer ?
#
loop_
_entity_poly.entity_id
_entity_poly.type
_entity_poly.pdbx_seq_one_letter_code
_entity_poly.pdbx_strand_id
1 'polypeptide(L)'
;MPVNSAVVESRAMGRLCSSRYERLARQQGWMRICGIDEVGRGSLFGPVVAAAVVLNPRRRIVGLDDSKKLTHDRREELAQRIREHALAWAVAEIDASRIDAWNIYQASRQAMLAAVGNIRPAADYLLIDAMELPLSIEQKALIHGDARSISIAAASILAKVERDHLMDDFDQLYPQYGLAQNRGYSTPDHLEALKRYGPTPLHRFSYAPVRESTCWAVNATQEPLPLAEISVATTPATSAATAASTSTPGTTAPVLD
;
A
#
# COMPACT_ATOMS: atom_id res chain seq x y z
N MET A 1 -7.02 9.33 -60.13
CA MET A 1 -6.10 9.72 -59.06
C MET A 1 -6.64 9.15 -57.75
N PRO A 2 -6.09 8.07 -57.17
CA PRO A 2 -6.56 7.58 -55.89
C PRO A 2 -5.88 8.35 -54.76
N VAL A 3 -6.68 8.95 -53.89
CA VAL A 3 -6.23 9.54 -52.62
C VAL A 3 -5.91 8.45 -51.63
N ASN A 4 -4.65 8.38 -51.30
CA ASN A 4 -4.07 7.41 -50.39
C ASN A 4 -4.47 7.80 -48.94
N SER A 5 -5.49 7.13 -48.42
CA SER A 5 -5.93 7.24 -47.02
C SER A 5 -4.98 6.37 -46.19
N ALA A 6 -3.88 6.96 -45.74
CA ALA A 6 -3.04 6.37 -44.70
C ALA A 6 -3.79 6.39 -43.38
N VAL A 7 -4.44 5.28 -43.08
CA VAL A 7 -4.94 4.98 -41.74
C VAL A 7 -3.71 4.91 -40.80
N VAL A 8 -3.50 5.98 -40.07
CA VAL A 8 -2.57 5.97 -38.96
C VAL A 8 -3.19 5.08 -37.89
N GLU A 9 -2.85 3.81 -37.89
CA GLU A 9 -3.04 2.92 -36.76
C GLU A 9 -2.26 3.51 -35.58
N SER A 10 -2.97 4.25 -34.75
CA SER A 10 -2.51 4.62 -33.43
C SER A 10 -2.34 3.33 -32.62
N ARG A 11 -1.16 2.71 -32.72
CA ARG A 11 -0.71 1.71 -31.75
C ARG A 11 -0.88 2.33 -30.37
N ALA A 12 -1.81 1.79 -29.60
CA ALA A 12 -1.92 2.01 -28.17
C ALA A 12 -0.62 1.49 -27.52
N MET A 13 0.44 2.29 -27.57
CA MET A 13 1.63 2.07 -26.74
C MET A 13 1.14 2.16 -25.31
N GLY A 14 1.11 1.00 -24.61
CA GLY A 14 0.81 0.93 -23.20
C GLY A 14 1.57 2.03 -22.49
N ARG A 15 0.86 2.94 -21.81
CA ARG A 15 1.49 4.07 -21.12
C ARG A 15 2.41 3.51 -20.06
N LEU A 16 3.72 3.59 -20.27
CA LEU A 16 4.72 3.19 -19.28
C LEU A 16 4.58 4.07 -18.04
N CYS A 17 4.71 3.45 -16.88
CA CYS A 17 4.84 4.15 -15.63
C CYS A 17 5.99 5.18 -15.70
N SER A 18 5.72 6.43 -15.37
CA SER A 18 6.68 7.51 -15.56
C SER A 18 6.61 8.57 -14.47
N SER A 19 7.67 9.38 -14.35
CA SER A 19 7.73 10.52 -13.42
C SER A 19 7.07 11.80 -13.97
N ARG A 20 6.14 11.68 -14.93
CA ARG A 20 5.52 12.86 -15.56
C ARG A 20 4.75 13.73 -14.56
N TYR A 21 3.95 13.12 -13.72
CA TYR A 21 3.12 13.82 -12.74
C TYR A 21 3.95 14.46 -11.64
N GLU A 22 4.98 13.76 -11.18
CA GLU A 22 5.93 14.27 -10.20
C GLU A 22 6.73 15.46 -10.75
N ARG A 23 7.13 15.42 -12.03
CA ARG A 23 7.81 16.57 -12.67
C ARG A 23 6.89 17.76 -12.80
N LEU A 24 5.63 17.56 -13.20
CA LEU A 24 4.65 18.65 -13.29
C LEU A 24 4.39 19.30 -11.92
N ALA A 25 4.23 18.52 -10.87
CA ALA A 25 4.07 19.03 -9.51
C ALA A 25 5.32 19.83 -9.05
N ARG A 26 6.54 19.35 -9.34
CA ARG A 26 7.78 20.09 -9.03
C ARG A 26 7.90 21.40 -9.79
N GLN A 27 7.43 21.49 -11.04
CA GLN A 27 7.40 22.74 -11.81
C GLN A 27 6.46 23.78 -11.18
N GLN A 28 5.48 23.34 -10.40
CA GLN A 28 4.58 24.20 -9.62
C GLN A 28 5.13 24.57 -8.23
N GLY A 29 6.33 24.07 -7.87
CA GLY A 29 7.00 24.39 -6.62
C GLY A 29 6.88 23.32 -5.52
N TRP A 30 6.13 22.22 -5.75
CA TRP A 30 5.97 21.16 -4.76
C TRP A 30 7.24 20.28 -4.68
N MET A 31 7.67 19.97 -3.47
CA MET A 31 8.95 19.27 -3.25
C MET A 31 8.76 17.83 -2.74
N ARG A 32 7.79 17.59 -1.87
CA ARG A 32 7.50 16.29 -1.24
C ARG A 32 6.22 15.68 -1.81
N ILE A 33 6.33 15.19 -3.03
CA ILE A 33 5.23 14.59 -3.77
C ILE A 33 5.06 13.15 -3.29
N CYS A 34 3.91 12.88 -2.69
CA CYS A 34 3.55 11.58 -2.14
C CYS A 34 2.66 10.80 -3.09
N GLY A 35 3.06 9.59 -3.47
CA GLY A 35 2.19 8.61 -4.11
C GLY A 35 1.45 7.78 -3.06
N ILE A 36 0.18 7.47 -3.32
CA ILE A 36 -0.69 6.73 -2.40
C ILE A 36 -1.49 5.69 -3.19
N ASP A 37 -1.54 4.47 -2.67
CA ASP A 37 -2.34 3.38 -3.21
C ASP A 37 -2.78 2.42 -2.09
N GLU A 38 -3.81 1.60 -2.36
CA GLU A 38 -4.29 0.58 -1.45
C GLU A 38 -4.39 -0.80 -2.12
N VAL A 39 -4.41 -1.84 -1.29
CA VAL A 39 -4.55 -3.24 -1.70
C VAL A 39 -5.50 -3.99 -0.79
N GLY A 40 -6.15 -5.02 -1.33
CA GLY A 40 -6.99 -5.92 -0.56
C GLY A 40 -8.45 -5.51 -0.48
N ARG A 41 -8.94 -4.59 -1.32
CA ARG A 41 -10.37 -4.19 -1.31
C ARG A 41 -11.33 -5.33 -1.59
N GLY A 42 -11.05 -6.15 -2.58
CA GLY A 42 -11.90 -7.29 -2.98
C GLY A 42 -11.62 -8.60 -2.22
N SER A 43 -10.78 -8.58 -1.20
CA SER A 43 -10.46 -9.76 -0.40
C SER A 43 -11.58 -10.07 0.58
N LEU A 44 -11.85 -11.37 0.80
CA LEU A 44 -12.82 -11.85 1.80
C LEU A 44 -12.25 -11.89 3.22
N PHE A 45 -10.90 -11.84 3.34
CA PHE A 45 -10.17 -12.05 4.58
C PHE A 45 -9.16 -10.93 4.83
N GLY A 46 -9.00 -10.55 6.11
CA GLY A 46 -7.95 -9.67 6.58
C GLY A 46 -8.15 -8.19 6.23
N PRO A 47 -7.15 -7.36 6.54
CA PRO A 47 -7.23 -5.91 6.41
C PRO A 47 -7.20 -5.43 4.96
N VAL A 48 -7.66 -4.20 4.73
CA VAL A 48 -7.23 -3.37 3.61
C VAL A 48 -5.97 -2.62 4.04
N VAL A 49 -4.95 -2.61 3.18
CA VAL A 49 -3.64 -1.98 3.45
C VAL A 49 -3.41 -0.86 2.46
N ALA A 50 -3.01 0.31 2.95
CA ALA A 50 -2.61 1.43 2.11
C ALA A 50 -1.16 1.83 2.42
N ALA A 51 -0.46 2.28 1.39
CA ALA A 51 0.87 2.86 1.54
C ALA A 51 0.93 4.28 0.98
N ALA A 52 1.81 5.07 1.55
CA ALA A 52 2.13 6.41 1.13
C ALA A 52 3.65 6.52 0.99
N VAL A 53 4.16 7.02 -0.16
CA VAL A 53 5.60 7.05 -0.47
C VAL A 53 5.98 8.39 -1.09
N VAL A 54 7.00 9.04 -0.52
CA VAL A 54 7.67 10.21 -1.08
C VAL A 54 9.01 9.78 -1.64
N LEU A 55 9.11 9.65 -2.95
CA LEU A 55 10.36 9.24 -3.62
C LEU A 55 11.44 10.32 -3.56
N ASN A 56 12.69 9.89 -3.37
CA ASN A 56 13.84 10.77 -3.44
C ASN A 56 14.23 11.06 -4.91
N PRO A 57 14.13 12.31 -5.39
CA PRO A 57 14.47 12.64 -6.78
C PRO A 57 15.95 12.43 -7.11
N ARG A 58 16.83 12.38 -6.09
CA ARG A 58 18.27 12.15 -6.24
C ARG A 58 18.65 10.67 -6.24
N ARG A 59 17.73 9.76 -5.85
CA ARG A 59 17.95 8.31 -5.79
C ARG A 59 16.90 7.59 -6.62
N ARG A 60 17.19 7.41 -7.92
CA ARG A 60 16.25 6.78 -8.83
C ARG A 60 16.10 5.28 -8.53
N ILE A 61 14.88 4.82 -8.39
CA ILE A 61 14.52 3.40 -8.33
C ILE A 61 14.04 2.98 -9.72
N VAL A 62 14.77 2.08 -10.35
CA VAL A 62 14.46 1.60 -11.71
C VAL A 62 13.56 0.38 -11.61
N GLY A 63 12.55 0.31 -12.49
CA GLY A 63 11.66 -0.84 -12.61
C GLY A 63 10.35 -0.71 -11.85
N LEU A 64 10.04 0.48 -11.29
CA LEU A 64 8.72 0.75 -10.74
C LEU A 64 7.66 0.68 -11.86
N ASP A 65 6.65 -0.15 -11.68
CA ASP A 65 5.48 -0.30 -12.57
C ASP A 65 4.31 -0.85 -11.72
N ASP A 66 3.14 -0.99 -12.32
CA ASP A 66 1.97 -1.65 -11.75
C ASP A 66 2.37 -2.97 -11.04
N SER A 67 2.09 -3.06 -9.76
CA SER A 67 2.50 -4.19 -8.91
C SER A 67 1.98 -5.54 -9.40
N LYS A 68 0.87 -5.55 -10.16
CA LYS A 68 0.25 -6.76 -10.72
C LYS A 68 1.04 -7.33 -11.90
N LYS A 69 1.89 -6.51 -12.56
CA LYS A 69 2.76 -6.93 -13.66
C LYS A 69 4.10 -7.48 -13.18
N LEU A 70 4.44 -7.28 -11.92
CA LEU A 70 5.72 -7.68 -11.35
C LEU A 70 5.61 -9.09 -10.74
N THR A 71 6.70 -9.86 -10.84
CA THR A 71 6.83 -11.12 -10.10
C THR A 71 6.93 -10.84 -8.59
N HIS A 72 6.69 -11.85 -7.76
CA HIS A 72 6.82 -11.74 -6.30
C HIS A 72 8.22 -11.26 -5.91
N ASP A 73 9.27 -11.93 -6.36
CA ASP A 73 10.66 -11.59 -6.04
C ASP A 73 11.04 -10.16 -6.45
N ARG A 74 10.52 -9.73 -7.60
CA ARG A 74 10.75 -8.37 -8.08
C ARG A 74 10.03 -7.32 -7.23
N ARG A 75 8.83 -7.63 -6.72
CA ARG A 75 8.12 -6.75 -5.77
C ARG A 75 8.89 -6.63 -4.46
N GLU A 76 9.39 -7.74 -3.91
CA GLU A 76 10.20 -7.74 -2.69
C GLU A 76 11.48 -6.89 -2.83
N GLU A 77 12.24 -7.10 -3.92
CA GLU A 77 13.43 -6.30 -4.22
C GLU A 77 13.09 -4.81 -4.31
N LEU A 78 12.03 -4.46 -5.02
CA LEU A 78 11.62 -3.07 -5.18
C LEU A 78 11.10 -2.47 -3.87
N ALA A 79 10.35 -3.22 -3.06
CA ALA A 79 9.89 -2.78 -1.75
C ALA A 79 11.06 -2.47 -0.82
N GLN A 80 12.09 -3.33 -0.78
CA GLN A 80 13.30 -3.06 -0.04
C GLN A 80 13.98 -1.78 -0.52
N ARG A 81 14.16 -1.60 -1.83
CA ARG A 81 14.75 -0.38 -2.41
C ARG A 81 13.93 0.88 -2.13
N ILE A 82 12.59 0.77 -2.08
CA ILE A 82 11.71 1.89 -1.71
C ILE A 82 11.98 2.27 -0.25
N ARG A 83 12.03 1.31 0.68
CA ARG A 83 12.30 1.56 2.10
C ARG A 83 13.66 2.22 2.32
N GLU A 84 14.70 1.81 1.58
CA GLU A 84 16.06 2.32 1.70
C GLU A 84 16.27 3.69 1.03
N HIS A 85 15.56 3.99 -0.06
CA HIS A 85 15.87 5.13 -0.92
C HIS A 85 14.79 6.20 -0.98
N ALA A 86 13.58 5.95 -0.53
CA ALA A 86 12.55 6.98 -0.42
C ALA A 86 12.93 8.05 0.62
N LEU A 87 12.42 9.26 0.46
CA LEU A 87 12.55 10.32 1.48
C LEU A 87 11.70 9.98 2.70
N ALA A 88 10.51 9.43 2.46
CA ALA A 88 9.60 8.97 3.49
C ALA A 88 8.64 7.93 2.92
N TRP A 89 8.21 7.02 3.76
CA TRP A 89 7.16 6.07 3.46
C TRP A 89 6.41 5.69 4.74
N ALA A 90 5.17 5.28 4.60
CA ALA A 90 4.37 4.72 5.67
C ALA A 90 3.36 3.74 5.11
N VAL A 91 3.00 2.74 5.91
CA VAL A 91 1.92 1.81 5.63
C VAL A 91 0.91 1.89 6.77
N ALA A 92 -0.34 1.73 6.44
CA ALA A 92 -1.43 1.66 7.41
C ALA A 92 -2.46 0.65 6.95
N GLU A 93 -3.14 0.04 7.91
CA GLU A 93 -4.16 -0.96 7.67
C GLU A 93 -5.45 -0.66 8.42
N ILE A 94 -6.56 -1.15 7.87
CA ILE A 94 -7.86 -1.16 8.54
C ILE A 94 -8.37 -2.60 8.52
N ASP A 95 -8.69 -3.11 9.69
CA ASP A 95 -9.10 -4.49 9.93
C ASP A 95 -10.48 -4.85 9.35
N ALA A 96 -10.78 -6.16 9.31
CA ALA A 96 -12.03 -6.67 8.77
C ALA A 96 -13.26 -6.14 9.52
N SER A 97 -13.20 -5.97 10.83
CA SER A 97 -14.33 -5.50 11.64
C SER A 97 -14.70 -4.06 11.32
N ARG A 98 -13.72 -3.21 11.09
CA ARG A 98 -13.94 -1.82 10.65
C ARG A 98 -14.41 -1.74 9.20
N ILE A 99 -13.93 -2.65 8.33
CA ILE A 99 -14.45 -2.76 6.96
C ILE A 99 -15.94 -3.09 7.00
N ASP A 100 -16.37 -4.03 7.84
CA ASP A 100 -17.78 -4.40 7.99
C ASP A 100 -18.63 -3.25 8.55
N ALA A 101 -18.08 -2.48 9.50
CA ALA A 101 -18.77 -1.34 10.10
C ALA A 101 -18.89 -0.13 9.16
N TRP A 102 -17.89 0.15 8.33
CA TRP A 102 -17.78 1.40 7.56
C TRP A 102 -18.01 1.23 6.06
N ASN A 103 -17.97 0.05 5.53
CA ASN A 103 -17.79 -0.38 4.15
C ASN A 103 -16.33 -0.21 3.64
N ILE A 104 -16.02 -0.93 2.56
CA ILE A 104 -14.67 -0.98 2.01
C ILE A 104 -14.18 0.36 1.45
N TYR A 105 -15.07 1.21 0.92
CA TYR A 105 -14.68 2.52 0.41
C TYR A 105 -14.17 3.43 1.53
N GLN A 106 -14.91 3.51 2.64
CA GLN A 106 -14.51 4.32 3.79
C GLN A 106 -13.28 3.73 4.49
N ALA A 107 -13.18 2.41 4.60
CA ALA A 107 -12.02 1.74 5.17
C ALA A 107 -10.74 2.01 4.35
N SER A 108 -10.80 1.91 3.01
CA SER A 108 -9.68 2.27 2.13
C SER A 108 -9.26 3.73 2.30
N ARG A 109 -10.23 4.63 2.34
CA ARG A 109 -9.99 6.06 2.56
C ARG A 109 -9.32 6.34 3.91
N GLN A 110 -9.73 5.67 4.97
CA GLN A 110 -9.13 5.81 6.30
C GLN A 110 -7.71 5.21 6.35
N ALA A 111 -7.46 4.07 5.68
CA ALA A 111 -6.12 3.51 5.55
C ALA A 111 -5.17 4.50 4.84
N MET A 112 -5.61 5.10 3.73
CA MET A 112 -4.83 6.12 3.03
C MET A 112 -4.58 7.36 3.88
N LEU A 113 -5.59 7.86 4.60
CA LEU A 113 -5.44 9.00 5.53
C LEU A 113 -4.42 8.70 6.62
N ALA A 114 -4.48 7.51 7.22
CA ALA A 114 -3.53 7.08 8.24
C ALA A 114 -2.11 6.96 7.67
N ALA A 115 -1.94 6.39 6.47
CA ALA A 115 -0.63 6.30 5.81
C ALA A 115 -0.04 7.69 5.55
N VAL A 116 -0.82 8.64 5.01
CA VAL A 116 -0.38 10.02 4.79
C VAL A 116 -0.06 10.72 6.11
N GLY A 117 -0.87 10.54 7.13
CA GLY A 117 -0.67 11.12 8.46
C GLY A 117 0.63 10.67 9.14
N ASN A 118 1.11 9.47 8.81
CA ASN A 118 2.31 8.87 9.39
C ASN A 118 3.61 9.21 8.65
N ILE A 119 3.55 9.79 7.44
CA ILE A 119 4.75 10.18 6.69
C ILE A 119 5.53 11.29 7.41
N ARG A 120 6.83 11.11 7.54
CA ARG A 120 7.77 12.12 8.06
C ARG A 120 9.02 12.17 7.19
N PRO A 121 9.40 13.32 6.60
CA PRO A 121 8.71 14.62 6.64
C PRO A 121 7.35 14.60 5.92
N ALA A 122 6.42 15.45 6.31
CA ALA A 122 5.07 15.52 5.74
C ALA A 122 5.10 15.86 4.24
N ALA A 123 4.16 15.28 3.48
CA ALA A 123 3.95 15.58 2.08
C ALA A 123 3.40 17.00 1.89
N ASP A 124 3.72 17.61 0.74
CA ASP A 124 3.16 18.90 0.33
C ASP A 124 2.29 18.79 -0.94
N TYR A 125 2.32 17.64 -1.61
CA TYR A 125 1.46 17.31 -2.75
C TYR A 125 1.15 15.80 -2.78
N LEU A 126 -0.09 15.43 -3.11
CA LEU A 126 -0.53 14.04 -3.16
C LEU A 126 -0.87 13.60 -4.58
N LEU A 127 -0.38 12.44 -4.98
CA LEU A 127 -0.82 11.68 -6.16
C LEU A 127 -1.50 10.40 -5.65
N ILE A 128 -2.79 10.22 -5.93
CA ILE A 128 -3.60 9.17 -5.32
C ILE A 128 -4.21 8.31 -6.42
N ASP A 129 -4.22 6.97 -6.25
CA ASP A 129 -4.95 6.12 -7.18
C ASP A 129 -6.46 6.25 -6.97
N ALA A 130 -7.14 6.72 -8.02
CA ALA A 130 -8.60 6.76 -8.21
C ALA A 130 -9.46 7.35 -7.06
N MET A 131 -8.87 8.03 -6.05
CA MET A 131 -9.59 8.56 -4.88
C MET A 131 -9.12 9.96 -4.52
N GLU A 132 -9.98 10.73 -3.84
CA GLU A 132 -9.64 12.00 -3.20
C GLU A 132 -9.78 11.88 -1.68
N LEU A 133 -8.85 12.51 -0.95
CA LEU A 133 -8.83 12.52 0.51
C LEU A 133 -9.28 13.88 1.04
N PRO A 134 -9.99 13.94 2.19
CA PRO A 134 -10.45 15.19 2.81
C PRO A 134 -9.29 15.88 3.56
N LEU A 135 -8.26 16.25 2.81
CA LEU A 135 -7.08 16.95 3.32
C LEU A 135 -6.93 18.28 2.60
N SER A 136 -6.41 19.28 3.31
CA SER A 136 -6.07 20.59 2.73
C SER A 136 -4.78 20.59 1.93
N ILE A 137 -4.13 19.43 1.77
CA ILE A 137 -2.94 19.25 0.93
C ILE A 137 -3.40 19.19 -0.52
N GLU A 138 -2.71 19.93 -1.40
CA GLU A 138 -2.97 19.90 -2.84
C GLU A 138 -2.81 18.47 -3.36
N GLN A 139 -3.78 17.98 -4.16
CA GLN A 139 -3.83 16.60 -4.54
C GLN A 139 -4.36 16.38 -5.95
N LYS A 140 -3.99 15.25 -6.54
CA LYS A 140 -4.48 14.81 -7.84
C LYS A 140 -4.79 13.32 -7.81
N ALA A 141 -6.06 12.98 -8.04
CA ALA A 141 -6.49 11.60 -8.28
C ALA A 141 -6.15 11.18 -9.72
N LEU A 142 -5.62 9.97 -9.88
CA LEU A 142 -5.26 9.40 -11.17
C LEU A 142 -5.89 8.02 -11.32
N ILE A 143 -6.83 7.85 -12.24
CA ILE A 143 -7.35 6.52 -12.58
C ILE A 143 -6.22 5.67 -13.17
N HIS A 144 -6.02 4.45 -12.65
CA HIS A 144 -4.87 3.59 -12.93
C HIS A 144 -3.54 4.30 -12.67
N GLY A 145 -3.45 4.96 -11.53
CA GLY A 145 -2.31 5.77 -11.13
C GLY A 145 -1.04 4.94 -10.97
N ASP A 146 -1.14 3.71 -10.49
CA ASP A 146 -0.08 2.71 -10.36
C ASP A 146 0.64 2.42 -11.69
N ALA A 147 -0.07 2.44 -12.81
CA ALA A 147 0.50 2.28 -14.15
C ALA A 147 1.00 3.61 -14.78
N ARG A 148 0.83 4.76 -14.12
CA ARG A 148 1.07 6.10 -14.71
C ARG A 148 2.04 6.98 -13.94
N SER A 149 2.11 6.84 -12.62
CA SER A 149 2.96 7.62 -11.70
C SER A 149 3.90 6.68 -10.94
N ILE A 150 5.19 6.96 -10.99
CA ILE A 150 6.20 6.16 -10.26
C ILE A 150 6.00 6.24 -8.73
N SER A 151 5.45 7.34 -8.22
CA SER A 151 5.19 7.48 -6.78
C SER A 151 4.00 6.62 -6.35
N ILE A 152 2.92 6.56 -7.15
CA ILE A 152 1.79 5.67 -6.89
C ILE A 152 2.22 4.20 -7.07
N ALA A 153 2.99 3.88 -8.12
CA ALA A 153 3.56 2.54 -8.32
C ALA A 153 4.40 2.08 -7.12
N ALA A 154 5.21 2.96 -6.55
CA ALA A 154 5.99 2.65 -5.35
C ALA A 154 5.08 2.37 -4.14
N ALA A 155 4.02 3.13 -3.96
CA ALA A 155 3.03 2.88 -2.90
C ALA A 155 2.29 1.55 -3.14
N SER A 156 1.86 1.27 -4.37
CA SER A 156 1.23 0.02 -4.77
C SER A 156 2.09 -1.21 -4.43
N ILE A 157 3.38 -1.16 -4.80
CA ILE A 157 4.34 -2.23 -4.51
C ILE A 157 4.48 -2.42 -3.00
N LEU A 158 4.67 -1.34 -2.25
CA LEU A 158 4.87 -1.42 -0.80
C LEU A 158 3.64 -1.95 -0.09
N ALA A 159 2.44 -1.43 -0.41
CA ALA A 159 1.19 -1.94 0.16
C ALA A 159 0.97 -3.43 -0.16
N LYS A 160 1.30 -3.84 -1.40
CA LYS A 160 1.13 -5.23 -1.85
C LYS A 160 2.06 -6.18 -1.09
N VAL A 161 3.33 -5.83 -0.92
CA VAL A 161 4.31 -6.64 -0.21
C VAL A 161 3.92 -6.77 1.27
N GLU A 162 3.59 -5.67 1.94
CA GLU A 162 3.16 -5.72 3.35
C GLU A 162 1.92 -6.60 3.53
N ARG A 163 0.94 -6.45 2.64
CA ARG A 163 -0.27 -7.27 2.74
C ARG A 163 -0.01 -8.74 2.42
N ASP A 164 0.89 -9.05 1.48
CA ASP A 164 1.22 -10.43 1.17
C ASP A 164 1.90 -11.12 2.36
N HIS A 165 2.81 -10.43 3.08
CA HIS A 165 3.40 -10.92 4.32
C HIS A 165 2.35 -11.18 5.41
N LEU A 166 1.40 -10.25 5.61
CA LEU A 166 0.28 -10.47 6.54
C LEU A 166 -0.54 -11.73 6.19
N MET A 167 -0.75 -12.00 4.89
CA MET A 167 -1.47 -13.21 4.47
C MET A 167 -0.65 -14.47 4.70
N ASP A 168 0.68 -14.42 4.56
CA ASP A 168 1.58 -15.55 4.90
C ASP A 168 1.55 -15.84 6.42
N ASP A 169 1.56 -14.81 7.26
CA ASP A 169 1.43 -14.96 8.71
C ASP A 169 0.06 -15.53 9.11
N PHE A 170 -1.01 -15.04 8.50
CA PHE A 170 -2.36 -15.58 8.74
C PHE A 170 -2.54 -17.00 8.21
N ASP A 171 -1.82 -17.41 7.17
CA ASP A 171 -1.86 -18.78 6.67
C ASP A 171 -1.30 -19.78 7.70
N GLN A 172 -0.28 -19.37 8.48
CA GLN A 172 0.24 -20.19 9.57
C GLN A 172 -0.78 -20.39 10.70
N LEU A 173 -1.65 -19.40 10.94
CA LEU A 173 -2.70 -19.47 11.97
C LEU A 173 -3.96 -20.19 11.47
N TYR A 174 -4.25 -20.07 10.18
CA TYR A 174 -5.47 -20.56 9.53
C TYR A 174 -5.14 -21.33 8.24
N PRO A 175 -4.32 -22.40 8.29
CA PRO A 175 -3.80 -23.07 7.10
C PRO A 175 -4.90 -23.66 6.20
N GLN A 176 -6.09 -23.94 6.78
CA GLN A 176 -7.21 -24.51 6.06
C GLN A 176 -7.81 -23.61 4.98
N TYR A 177 -7.47 -22.29 4.98
CA TYR A 177 -8.00 -21.33 3.98
C TYR A 177 -7.01 -21.04 2.84
N GLY A 178 -5.75 -21.50 2.90
CA GLY A 178 -4.73 -21.33 1.87
C GLY A 178 -4.42 -19.86 1.57
N LEU A 179 -4.32 -19.03 2.62
CA LEU A 179 -4.16 -17.58 2.51
C LEU A 179 -2.84 -17.15 1.88
N ALA A 180 -1.79 -17.97 2.05
CA ALA A 180 -0.50 -17.76 1.39
C ALA A 180 -0.60 -17.82 -0.15
N GLN A 181 -1.55 -18.57 -0.68
CA GLN A 181 -1.76 -18.71 -2.13
C GLN A 181 -2.82 -17.75 -2.66
N ASN A 182 -4.00 -17.74 -2.05
CA ASN A 182 -5.13 -16.96 -2.54
C ASN A 182 -5.15 -15.51 -2.06
N ARG A 183 -4.26 -15.13 -1.12
CA ARG A 183 -4.15 -13.78 -0.53
C ARG A 183 -5.47 -13.26 0.05
N GLY A 184 -6.35 -14.19 0.46
CA GLY A 184 -7.68 -13.92 1.01
C GLY A 184 -8.74 -13.59 -0.04
N TYR A 185 -8.45 -13.67 -1.34
CA TYR A 185 -9.42 -13.44 -2.40
C TYR A 185 -10.34 -14.64 -2.58
N SER A 186 -11.50 -14.42 -3.22
CA SER A 186 -12.58 -15.39 -3.45
C SER A 186 -12.22 -16.42 -4.53
N THR A 187 -11.11 -17.14 -4.38
CA THR A 187 -10.76 -18.28 -5.25
C THR A 187 -11.69 -19.46 -4.95
N PRO A 188 -11.85 -20.42 -5.88
CA PRO A 188 -12.64 -21.62 -5.65
C PRO A 188 -12.25 -22.34 -4.35
N ASP A 189 -10.94 -22.47 -4.08
CA ASP A 189 -10.43 -23.15 -2.89
C ASP A 189 -10.79 -22.41 -1.59
N HIS A 190 -10.71 -21.06 -1.60
CA HIS A 190 -11.10 -20.27 -0.44
C HIS A 190 -12.62 -20.35 -0.17
N LEU A 191 -13.43 -20.34 -1.22
CA LEU A 191 -14.89 -20.51 -1.10
C LEU A 191 -15.28 -21.90 -0.60
N GLU A 192 -14.56 -22.93 -1.03
CA GLU A 192 -14.75 -24.30 -0.52
C GLU A 192 -14.34 -24.42 0.95
N ALA A 193 -13.21 -23.81 1.34
CA ALA A 193 -12.76 -23.75 2.73
C ALA A 193 -13.79 -23.03 3.61
N LEU A 194 -14.35 -21.91 3.14
CA LEU A 194 -15.45 -21.20 3.84
C LEU A 194 -16.69 -22.08 4.06
N LYS A 195 -17.09 -22.85 3.05
CA LYS A 195 -18.22 -23.81 3.20
C LYS A 195 -17.92 -24.89 4.21
N ARG A 196 -16.68 -25.41 4.22
CA ARG A 196 -16.29 -26.53 5.06
C ARG A 196 -16.00 -26.15 6.50
N TYR A 197 -15.34 -25.03 6.73
CA TYR A 197 -14.84 -24.63 8.04
C TYR A 197 -15.56 -23.42 8.64
N GLY A 198 -16.42 -22.76 7.85
CA GLY A 198 -17.06 -21.50 8.26
C GLY A 198 -16.09 -20.32 8.22
N PRO A 199 -16.54 -19.10 8.55
CA PRO A 199 -15.68 -17.93 8.62
C PRO A 199 -15.02 -17.79 9.99
N THR A 200 -13.80 -17.22 10.02
CA THR A 200 -13.12 -16.74 11.23
C THR A 200 -13.48 -15.27 11.51
N PRO A 201 -13.15 -14.73 12.69
CA PRO A 201 -13.35 -13.30 12.99
C PRO A 201 -12.58 -12.33 12.07
N LEU A 202 -11.60 -12.81 11.30
CA LEU A 202 -10.83 -12.03 10.34
C LEU A 202 -11.46 -12.02 8.93
N HIS A 203 -12.54 -12.78 8.72
CA HIS A 203 -13.33 -12.68 7.49
C HIS A 203 -14.25 -11.45 7.52
N ARG A 204 -14.53 -10.89 6.35
CA ARG A 204 -15.38 -9.71 6.18
C ARG A 204 -16.84 -10.12 6.03
N PHE A 205 -17.59 -10.09 7.10
CA PHE A 205 -18.98 -10.56 7.15
C PHE A 205 -19.96 -9.75 6.29
N SER A 206 -19.61 -8.51 5.95
CA SER A 206 -20.39 -7.69 5.01
C SER A 206 -20.31 -8.19 3.57
N TYR A 207 -19.33 -9.04 3.24
CA TYR A 207 -19.14 -9.58 1.89
C TYR A 207 -20.01 -10.80 1.67
N ALA A 208 -20.74 -10.84 0.53
CA ALA A 208 -21.74 -11.87 0.25
C ALA A 208 -21.23 -13.31 0.45
N PRO A 209 -20.06 -13.74 -0.09
CA PRO A 209 -19.59 -15.12 0.09
C PRO A 209 -19.38 -15.51 1.55
N VAL A 210 -18.92 -14.57 2.40
CA VAL A 210 -18.70 -14.81 3.83
C VAL A 210 -20.02 -14.88 4.56
N ARG A 211 -20.91 -13.91 4.32
CA ARG A 211 -22.26 -13.88 4.92
C ARG A 211 -23.08 -15.12 4.58
N GLU A 212 -23.00 -15.60 3.34
CA GLU A 212 -23.71 -16.79 2.89
C GLU A 212 -23.15 -18.06 3.53
N SER A 213 -21.83 -18.13 3.78
CA SER A 213 -21.21 -19.28 4.43
C SER A 213 -21.64 -19.45 5.90
N THR A 214 -22.04 -18.38 6.59
CA THR A 214 -22.55 -18.48 7.98
C THR A 214 -23.84 -19.25 8.10
N CYS A 215 -24.66 -19.27 7.04
CA CYS A 215 -25.92 -20.03 7.03
C CYS A 215 -25.69 -21.56 7.05
N TRP A 216 -24.48 -22.04 6.70
CA TRP A 216 -24.13 -23.46 6.69
C TRP A 216 -23.44 -23.90 7.99
N ALA A 217 -22.84 -22.96 8.74
CA ALA A 217 -22.07 -23.24 9.94
C ALA A 217 -22.92 -23.51 11.21
N VAL A 218 -24.25 -23.38 11.15
CA VAL A 218 -25.14 -23.59 12.30
C VAL A 218 -25.14 -25.05 12.82
N ASN A 219 -24.48 -25.98 12.12
CA ASN A 219 -24.40 -27.39 12.48
C ASN A 219 -23.02 -27.88 12.96
N ALA A 220 -22.03 -27.03 13.11
CA ALA A 220 -20.70 -27.43 13.59
C ALA A 220 -20.31 -26.60 14.82
N THR A 221 -20.45 -27.20 16.00
CA THR A 221 -19.84 -26.71 17.24
C THR A 221 -18.33 -26.82 17.13
N GLN A 222 -17.65 -25.73 16.76
CA GLN A 222 -16.21 -25.58 16.93
C GLN A 222 -15.96 -24.65 18.13
N GLU A 223 -15.15 -25.14 19.08
CA GLU A 223 -14.63 -24.30 20.15
C GLU A 223 -13.76 -23.18 19.55
N PRO A 224 -13.90 -21.92 19.99
CA PRO A 224 -13.07 -20.83 19.51
C PRO A 224 -11.61 -21.07 19.94
N LEU A 225 -10.70 -21.07 18.95
CA LEU A 225 -9.26 -21.03 19.22
C LEU A 225 -8.91 -19.72 19.97
N PRO A 226 -8.00 -19.76 20.97
CA PRO A 226 -7.65 -18.57 21.73
C PRO A 226 -7.03 -17.52 20.80
N LEU A 227 -7.61 -16.32 20.82
CA LEU A 227 -7.07 -15.14 20.15
C LEU A 227 -5.71 -14.81 20.77
N ALA A 228 -4.63 -15.14 20.08
CA ALA A 228 -3.34 -14.54 20.37
C ALA A 228 -3.43 -13.06 20.05
N GLU A 229 -3.12 -12.20 21.03
CA GLU A 229 -3.04 -10.75 20.82
C GLU A 229 -1.90 -10.46 19.83
N ILE A 230 -2.26 -10.27 18.57
CA ILE A 230 -1.32 -9.81 17.55
C ILE A 230 -1.18 -8.29 17.75
N SER A 231 -0.11 -7.91 18.43
CA SER A 231 0.32 -6.52 18.51
C SER A 231 0.82 -6.08 17.13
N VAL A 232 0.02 -5.32 16.41
CA VAL A 232 0.43 -4.72 15.14
C VAL A 232 1.38 -3.57 15.44
N ALA A 233 2.67 -3.82 15.26
CA ALA A 233 3.70 -2.82 15.39
C ALA A 233 3.62 -1.82 14.25
N THR A 234 3.13 -0.63 14.53
CA THR A 234 3.31 0.54 13.67
C THR A 234 4.77 0.98 13.81
N THR A 235 5.63 0.61 12.90
CA THR A 235 7.04 1.02 12.92
C THR A 235 7.16 2.36 12.20
N PRO A 236 7.44 3.49 12.90
CA PRO A 236 7.79 4.72 12.22
C PRO A 236 9.18 4.58 11.61
N ALA A 237 9.32 4.91 10.32
CA ALA A 237 10.60 4.94 9.63
C ALA A 237 11.54 5.91 10.34
N THR A 238 12.57 5.38 11.01
CA THR A 238 13.64 6.19 11.58
C THR A 238 14.57 6.63 10.45
N SER A 239 14.47 7.89 10.06
CA SER A 239 15.44 8.54 9.18
C SER A 239 16.81 8.50 9.85
N ALA A 240 17.75 7.73 9.30
CA ALA A 240 19.16 7.83 9.65
C ALA A 240 19.72 9.18 9.16
N ALA A 241 19.58 10.22 9.96
CA ALA A 241 20.33 11.45 9.79
C ALA A 241 21.75 11.20 10.28
N THR A 242 22.70 11.08 9.35
CA THR A 242 24.13 11.06 9.64
C THR A 242 24.52 12.41 10.25
N ALA A 243 24.74 12.43 11.55
CA ALA A 243 25.34 13.58 12.22
C ALA A 243 26.79 13.70 11.80
N ALA A 244 27.09 14.75 11.02
CA ALA A 244 28.46 15.17 10.78
C ALA A 244 28.97 15.84 12.06
N SER A 245 29.90 15.20 12.74
CA SER A 245 30.64 15.77 13.87
C SER A 245 31.60 16.85 13.35
N THR A 246 31.30 18.12 13.61
CA THR A 246 32.26 19.20 13.53
C THR A 246 32.91 19.38 14.90
N SER A 247 34.13 18.92 15.00
CA SER A 247 35.03 19.23 16.11
C SER A 247 35.44 20.71 16.06
N THR A 248 35.08 21.48 17.05
CA THR A 248 35.59 22.84 17.26
C THR A 248 36.77 22.79 18.22
N PRO A 249 37.95 23.40 17.93
CA PRO A 249 39.07 23.43 18.85
C PRO A 249 38.84 24.51 19.95
N GLY A 250 39.24 24.14 21.14
CA GLY A 250 39.14 24.98 22.31
C GLY A 250 39.93 26.28 22.22
N THR A 251 39.34 27.33 22.77
CA THR A 251 40.06 28.58 23.09
C THR A 251 40.02 28.76 24.62
N THR A 252 41.22 28.68 25.20
CA THR A 252 41.58 29.05 26.57
C THR A 252 41.38 30.54 26.77
N ALA A 253 40.63 30.95 27.80
CA ALA A 253 40.61 32.32 28.29
C ALA A 253 41.72 32.51 29.37
N PRO A 254 42.40 33.64 29.37
CA PRO A 254 43.30 33.99 30.49
C PRO A 254 42.54 34.64 31.63
N VAL A 255 42.96 34.25 32.83
CA VAL A 255 42.65 34.93 34.12
C VAL A 255 43.52 36.18 34.22
N LEU A 256 42.97 37.33 34.58
CA LEU A 256 43.66 38.47 35.16
C LEU A 256 42.80 39.10 36.26
N ASP A 257 43.43 39.22 37.40
CA ASP A 257 43.28 40.06 38.56
C ASP A 257 42.01 40.87 38.81
#